data_b0ff51eb07888ed6758434d6b39b07ef
#
_entry.id   b0ff51eb07888ed6758434d6b39b07ef
#
_cell.length_a   1.000
_cell.length_b   1.000
_cell.length_c   1.000
_cell.angle_alpha   90.00
_cell.angle_beta   90.00
_cell.angle_gamma   90.00
#
_symmetry.space_group_name_H-M   'P 1'
#
loop_
_entity.id
_entity.type
_entity.pdbx_description
1 polymer ?
#
loop_
_entity_poly.entity_id
_entity_poly.type
_entity_poly.pdbx_seq_one_letter_code
_entity_poly.pdbx_strand_id
1 'polypeptide(L)'
;DRLRSRGLGDVYKRQVCIAAEHQRKGYGKRLIEHSFQRAVELGYDTVVIFGSPSNYVSCGFQSCEKYNICVEGGKYPAAMMVKELIPDVLDGRKWFYHDSPVMAVSEEEAQRYDDMLEKLEKKWQPSQEEFYIMSHSFQE
;
A
#
# COMPACT_ATOMS: atom_id res chain seq x y z
N ASP A 1 19.43 -2.05 -6.26
CA ASP A 1 18.92 -0.67 -6.22
C ASP A 1 17.64 -0.63 -5.42
N ARG A 2 17.56 0.30 -4.50
CA ARG A 2 16.35 0.52 -3.69
C ARG A 2 15.32 1.30 -4.50
N LEU A 3 14.06 0.89 -4.46
CA LEU A 3 12.96 1.75 -4.89
C LEU A 3 12.91 2.98 -3.96
N ARG A 4 13.68 3.98 -4.33
CA ARG A 4 13.58 5.31 -3.76
C ARG A 4 13.07 6.24 -4.86
N SER A 5 12.11 7.04 -4.54
CA SER A 5 11.80 8.21 -5.35
C SER A 5 13.09 9.03 -5.48
N ARG A 6 13.47 9.35 -6.70
CA ARG A 6 14.74 9.99 -7.07
C ARG A 6 14.99 11.29 -6.28
N GLY A 7 15.51 11.15 -5.05
CA GLY A 7 15.91 12.31 -4.23
C GLY A 7 14.81 13.08 -3.51
N LEU A 8 13.52 12.69 -3.67
CA LEU A 8 12.39 13.40 -3.08
C LEU A 8 11.88 12.80 -1.77
N GLY A 9 12.49 11.70 -1.31
CA GLY A 9 12.01 10.95 -0.15
C GLY A 9 10.75 10.15 -0.49
N ASP A 10 10.23 9.43 0.49
CA ASP A 10 9.06 8.60 0.33
C ASP A 10 7.80 9.33 0.81
N VAL A 11 6.72 9.27 0.04
CA VAL A 11 5.39 9.72 0.48
C VAL A 11 4.53 8.51 0.80
N TYR A 12 4.02 8.46 2.02
CA TYR A 12 3.26 7.33 2.52
C TYR A 12 1.75 7.61 2.51
N LYS A 13 1.02 6.63 2.02
CA LYS A 13 -0.43 6.53 2.22
C LYS A 13 -0.67 5.31 3.09
N ARG A 14 -1.10 5.51 4.32
CA ARG A 14 -1.33 4.38 5.22
C ARG A 14 -2.71 3.78 5.03
N GLN A 15 -3.73 4.56 5.20
CA GLN A 15 -5.09 4.07 5.16
C GLN A 15 -5.97 5.03 4.35
N VAL A 16 -6.77 4.46 3.46
CA VAL A 16 -7.82 5.18 2.76
C VAL A 16 -9.14 4.70 3.33
N CYS A 17 -9.89 5.61 3.94
CA CYS A 17 -11.22 5.31 4.48
C CYS A 17 -12.22 6.39 4.07
N ILE A 18 -13.47 5.98 3.95
CA ILE A 18 -14.60 6.86 3.65
C ILE A 18 -15.61 6.71 4.77
N ALA A 19 -16.09 7.83 5.28
CA ALA A 19 -17.13 7.85 6.32
C ALA A 19 -18.35 7.02 5.89
N ALA A 20 -18.94 6.30 6.84
CA ALA A 20 -19.97 5.28 6.55
C ALA A 20 -21.13 5.81 5.68
N GLU A 21 -21.59 7.01 5.95
CA GLU A 21 -22.68 7.67 5.22
C GLU A 21 -22.31 8.07 3.77
N HIS A 22 -21.03 8.05 3.42
CA HIS A 22 -20.51 8.41 2.10
C HIS A 22 -19.94 7.23 1.33
N GLN A 23 -19.98 6.02 1.89
CA GLN A 23 -19.49 4.81 1.24
C GLN A 23 -20.35 4.40 0.03
N ARG A 24 -19.79 3.57 -0.85
CA ARG A 24 -20.45 3.03 -2.06
C ARG A 24 -20.89 4.08 -3.08
N LYS A 25 -20.33 5.27 -3.03
CA LYS A 25 -20.58 6.39 -3.96
C LYS A 25 -19.39 6.70 -4.87
N GLY A 26 -18.36 5.85 -4.88
CA GLY A 26 -17.16 6.02 -5.71
C GLY A 26 -16.12 6.98 -5.15
N TYR A 27 -16.31 7.54 -3.96
CA TYR A 27 -15.38 8.51 -3.38
C TYR A 27 -13.99 7.91 -3.08
N GLY A 28 -13.94 6.66 -2.64
CA GLY A 28 -12.66 5.97 -2.39
C GLY A 28 -11.80 5.90 -3.64
N LYS A 29 -12.37 5.51 -4.77
CA LYS A 29 -11.67 5.47 -6.06
C LYS A 29 -11.20 6.87 -6.49
N ARG A 30 -12.07 7.88 -6.39
CA ARG A 30 -11.71 9.27 -6.73
C ARG A 30 -10.57 9.80 -5.87
N LEU A 31 -10.58 9.48 -4.57
CA LEU A 31 -9.49 9.87 -3.66
C LEU A 31 -8.17 9.22 -4.05
N ILE A 32 -8.19 7.94 -4.40
CA ILE A 32 -6.99 7.21 -4.86
C ILE A 32 -6.47 7.82 -6.17
N GLU A 33 -7.35 8.06 -7.16
CA GLU A 33 -6.98 8.67 -8.44
C GLU A 33 -6.39 10.08 -8.26
N HIS A 34 -7.01 10.90 -7.41
CA HIS A 34 -6.48 12.22 -7.06
C HIS A 34 -5.08 12.12 -6.44
N SER A 35 -4.87 11.12 -5.59
CA SER A 35 -3.55 10.91 -4.96
C SER A 35 -2.46 10.55 -5.97
N PHE A 36 -2.80 9.88 -7.08
CA PHE A 36 -1.83 9.62 -8.16
C PHE A 36 -1.43 10.89 -8.88
N GLN A 37 -2.38 11.77 -9.17
CA GLN A 37 -2.08 13.08 -9.77
C GLN A 37 -1.15 13.89 -8.87
N ARG A 38 -1.44 13.95 -7.58
CA ARG A 38 -0.57 14.64 -6.61
C ARG A 38 0.81 14.00 -6.52
N ALA A 39 0.92 12.68 -6.59
CA ALA A 39 2.22 12.01 -6.58
C ALA A 39 3.06 12.41 -7.81
N VAL A 40 2.46 12.43 -9.00
CA VAL A 40 3.15 12.88 -10.23
C VAL A 40 3.60 14.33 -10.13
N GLU A 41 2.74 15.23 -9.64
CA GLU A 41 3.07 16.65 -9.44
C GLU A 41 4.24 16.83 -8.46
N LEU A 42 4.37 15.94 -7.48
CA LEU A 42 5.47 15.93 -6.52
C LEU A 42 6.73 15.20 -7.04
N GLY A 43 6.70 14.69 -8.28
CA GLY A 43 7.85 14.06 -8.92
C GLY A 43 8.00 12.56 -8.64
N TYR A 44 6.98 11.91 -8.07
CA TYR A 44 6.97 10.45 -7.87
C TYR A 44 6.51 9.75 -9.14
N ASP A 45 7.12 8.62 -9.44
CA ASP A 45 6.89 7.87 -10.68
C ASP A 45 6.25 6.49 -10.45
N THR A 46 6.23 6.02 -9.23
CA THR A 46 5.77 4.67 -8.88
C THR A 46 5.06 4.67 -7.53
N VAL A 47 4.01 3.87 -7.42
CA VAL A 47 3.30 3.63 -6.16
C VAL A 47 3.35 2.14 -5.83
N VAL A 48 3.76 1.82 -4.62
CA VAL A 48 3.74 0.46 -4.06
C VAL A 48 2.77 0.42 -2.89
N ILE A 49 1.92 -0.58 -2.87
CA ILE A 49 0.96 -0.80 -1.78
C ILE A 49 0.96 -2.25 -1.33
N PHE A 50 0.51 -2.45 -0.10
CA PHE A 50 0.12 -3.76 0.43
C PHE A 50 -1.38 -3.74 0.71
N GLY A 51 -2.13 -4.68 0.12
CA GLY A 51 -3.57 -4.70 0.30
C GLY A 51 -4.25 -5.84 -0.46
N SER A 52 -5.58 -5.85 -0.40
CA SER A 52 -6.37 -6.84 -1.13
C SER A 52 -6.48 -6.46 -2.61
N PRO A 53 -6.15 -7.38 -3.53
CA PRO A 53 -6.29 -7.14 -4.97
C PRO A 53 -7.67 -6.69 -5.39
N SER A 54 -8.72 -7.19 -4.75
CA SER A 54 -10.11 -6.80 -5.06
C SER A 54 -10.39 -5.30 -4.93
N ASN A 55 -9.62 -4.61 -4.07
CA ASN A 55 -9.80 -3.18 -3.85
C ASN A 55 -8.97 -2.31 -4.80
N TYR A 56 -7.85 -2.81 -5.30
CA TYR A 56 -6.84 -1.95 -5.95
C TYR A 56 -6.57 -2.27 -7.42
N VAL A 57 -6.85 -3.48 -7.88
CA VAL A 57 -6.65 -3.84 -9.30
C VAL A 57 -7.47 -2.94 -10.23
N SER A 58 -8.68 -2.57 -9.82
CA SER A 58 -9.52 -1.62 -10.57
C SER A 58 -8.95 -0.19 -10.66
N CYS A 59 -7.98 0.14 -9.82
CA CYS A 59 -7.24 1.41 -9.84
C CYS A 59 -5.95 1.34 -10.69
N GLY A 60 -5.70 0.22 -11.35
CA GLY A 60 -4.55 0.01 -12.23
C GLY A 60 -3.32 -0.57 -11.54
N PHE A 61 -3.45 -1.08 -10.32
CA PHE A 61 -2.37 -1.81 -9.67
C PHE A 61 -2.24 -3.22 -10.25
N GLN A 62 -1.02 -3.70 -10.33
CA GLN A 62 -0.68 -5.05 -10.74
C GLN A 62 0.25 -5.71 -9.71
N SER A 63 0.40 -7.03 -9.80
CA SER A 63 1.34 -7.77 -8.96
C SER A 63 2.76 -7.20 -9.05
N CYS A 64 3.45 -7.16 -7.93
CA CYS A 64 4.85 -6.74 -7.85
C CYS A 64 5.78 -7.61 -8.70
N GLU A 65 5.46 -8.90 -8.86
CA GLU A 65 6.23 -9.83 -9.68
C GLU A 65 6.29 -9.40 -11.15
N LYS A 66 5.19 -8.86 -11.70
CA LYS A 66 5.15 -8.34 -13.08
C LYS A 66 6.12 -7.19 -13.34
N TYR A 67 6.48 -6.46 -12.30
CA TYR A 67 7.46 -5.37 -12.37
C TYR A 67 8.83 -5.77 -11.82
N ASN A 68 9.01 -7.04 -11.49
CA ASN A 68 10.24 -7.58 -10.91
C ASN A 68 10.67 -6.84 -9.63
N ILE A 69 9.67 -6.48 -8.80
CA ILE A 69 9.87 -5.86 -7.49
C ILE A 69 9.67 -6.92 -6.41
N CYS A 70 10.71 -7.22 -5.66
CA CYS A 70 10.67 -8.20 -4.58
C CYS A 70 11.01 -7.56 -3.22
N VAL A 71 10.70 -8.28 -2.16
CA VAL A 71 11.18 -7.96 -0.81
C VAL A 71 12.51 -8.66 -0.53
N GLU A 72 13.06 -8.43 0.65
CA GLU A 72 14.27 -9.11 1.10
C GLU A 72 14.13 -10.63 0.96
N GLY A 73 15.20 -11.29 0.50
CA GLY A 73 15.18 -12.71 0.15
C GLY A 73 14.65 -13.01 -1.26
N GLY A 74 14.33 -12.02 -2.07
CA GLY A 74 13.91 -12.18 -3.46
C GLY A 74 12.47 -12.70 -3.63
N LYS A 75 11.66 -12.63 -2.58
CA LYS A 75 10.27 -13.10 -2.58
C LYS A 75 9.31 -12.03 -3.12
N TYR A 76 8.21 -12.47 -3.74
CA TYR A 76 7.15 -11.62 -4.26
C TYR A 76 5.88 -11.79 -3.43
N PRO A 77 5.61 -10.91 -2.45
CA PRO A 77 4.38 -10.98 -1.65
C PRO A 77 3.14 -10.80 -2.51
N ALA A 78 2.15 -11.67 -2.36
CA ALA A 78 0.90 -11.59 -3.12
C ALA A 78 0.11 -10.30 -2.82
N ALA A 79 0.23 -9.78 -1.60
CA ALA A 79 -0.39 -8.53 -1.19
C ALA A 79 0.32 -7.27 -1.72
N MET A 80 1.56 -7.39 -2.18
CA MET A 80 2.32 -6.25 -2.71
C MET A 80 1.95 -5.98 -4.16
N MET A 81 1.41 -4.82 -4.39
CA MET A 81 0.97 -4.37 -5.71
C MET A 81 1.66 -3.06 -6.09
N VAL A 82 1.86 -2.89 -7.37
CA VAL A 82 2.62 -1.78 -7.94
C VAL A 82 1.81 -1.11 -9.04
N LYS A 83 1.94 0.20 -9.12
CA LYS A 83 1.45 1.00 -10.24
C LYS A 83 2.56 1.95 -10.70
N GLU A 84 2.93 1.87 -11.96
CA GLU A 84 3.71 2.90 -12.61
C GLU A 84 2.82 4.13 -12.87
N LEU A 85 3.24 5.28 -12.40
CA LEU A 85 2.60 6.56 -12.71
C LEU A 85 3.13 7.14 -14.03
N ILE A 86 4.38 6.81 -14.34
CA ILE A 86 5.05 7.12 -15.60
C ILE A 86 5.34 5.80 -16.31
N PRO A 87 4.89 5.61 -17.55
CA PRO A 87 5.09 4.36 -18.29
C PRO A 87 6.55 3.95 -18.37
N ASP A 88 6.81 2.66 -18.20
CA ASP A 88 8.12 1.99 -18.37
C ASP A 88 9.24 2.52 -17.44
N VAL A 89 8.89 3.23 -16.36
CA VAL A 89 9.87 3.80 -15.43
C VAL A 89 10.69 2.74 -14.70
N LEU A 90 10.10 1.56 -14.48
CA LEU A 90 10.76 0.44 -13.80
C LEU A 90 11.65 -0.41 -14.73
N ASP A 91 11.47 -0.28 -16.05
CA ASP A 91 12.28 -0.80 -17.15
C ASP A 91 12.71 -2.28 -17.04
N GLY A 92 11.92 -3.12 -16.37
CA GLY A 92 12.16 -4.56 -16.22
C GLY A 92 13.35 -4.96 -15.35
N ARG A 93 14.06 -4.02 -14.76
CA ARG A 93 15.14 -4.31 -13.80
C ARG A 93 14.58 -4.94 -12.55
N LYS A 94 15.42 -5.67 -11.80
CA LYS A 94 15.08 -6.18 -10.50
C LYS A 94 15.20 -5.09 -9.44
N TRP A 95 14.10 -4.88 -8.71
CA TRP A 95 14.01 -3.90 -7.64
C TRP A 95 13.76 -4.58 -6.30
N PHE A 96 14.32 -4.01 -5.23
CA PHE A 96 14.09 -4.46 -3.87
C PHE A 96 13.31 -3.41 -3.10
N TYR A 97 12.14 -3.80 -2.62
CA TYR A 97 11.33 -2.95 -1.75
C TYR A 97 11.81 -3.06 -0.31
N HIS A 98 11.96 -1.94 0.34
CA HIS A 98 12.22 -1.83 1.77
C HIS A 98 11.28 -0.80 2.38
N ASP A 99 10.64 -1.16 3.51
CA ASP A 99 9.87 -0.20 4.28
C ASP A 99 10.77 0.92 4.81
N SER A 100 10.23 2.13 4.80
CA SER A 100 10.90 3.23 5.49
C SER A 100 10.82 3.04 7.01
N PRO A 101 11.82 3.50 7.75
CA PRO A 101 11.79 3.48 9.22
C PRO A 101 10.57 4.15 9.84
N VAL A 102 9.95 5.13 9.16
CA VAL A 102 8.73 5.80 9.62
C VAL A 102 7.50 4.87 9.64
N MET A 103 7.57 3.72 8.98
CA MET A 103 6.52 2.71 9.01
C MET A 103 6.59 1.81 10.25
N ALA A 104 7.72 1.81 10.95
CA ALA A 104 7.88 1.08 12.21
C ALA A 104 7.08 1.78 13.31
N VAL A 105 6.07 1.10 13.84
CA VAL A 105 5.21 1.59 14.91
C VAL A 105 5.39 0.69 16.12
N SER A 106 5.62 1.29 17.30
CA SER A 106 5.63 0.56 18.54
C SER A 106 4.20 0.15 18.94
N GLU A 107 3.99 -1.14 19.17
CA GLU A 107 2.69 -1.65 19.62
C GLU A 107 2.27 -1.02 20.95
N GLU A 108 3.21 -0.79 21.85
CA GLU A 108 2.94 -0.14 23.16
C GLU A 108 2.48 1.31 22.99
N GLU A 109 3.09 2.07 22.09
CA GLU A 109 2.69 3.44 21.80
C GLU A 109 1.34 3.50 21.12
N ALA A 110 1.09 2.60 20.16
CA ALA A 110 -0.19 2.48 19.50
C ALA A 110 -1.30 2.13 20.49
N GLN A 111 -1.06 1.18 21.41
CA GLN A 111 -2.02 0.80 22.44
C GLN A 111 -2.29 1.95 23.43
N ARG A 112 -1.27 2.66 23.86
CA ARG A 112 -1.44 3.85 24.74
C ARG A 112 -2.28 4.93 24.06
N TYR A 113 -2.09 5.13 22.77
CA TYR A 113 -2.90 6.08 22.00
C TYR A 113 -4.36 5.61 21.87
N ASP A 114 -4.58 4.33 21.55
CA ASP A 114 -5.92 3.73 21.45
C ASP A 114 -6.70 3.83 22.79
N ASP A 115 -6.00 3.67 23.93
CA ASP A 115 -6.59 3.77 25.27
C ASP A 115 -7.07 5.19 25.61
N MET A 116 -6.56 6.21 24.93
CA MET A 116 -7.00 7.61 25.10
C MET A 116 -8.23 7.95 24.25
N LEU A 117 -8.58 7.10 23.29
CA LEU A 117 -9.70 7.32 22.39
C LEU A 117 -10.99 6.72 22.98
N GLU A 118 -12.12 7.10 22.40
CA GLU A 118 -13.41 6.48 22.70
C GLU A 118 -13.32 4.96 22.48
N LYS A 119 -13.69 4.20 23.50
CA LYS A 119 -13.63 2.73 23.43
C LYS A 119 -14.74 2.21 22.52
N LEU A 120 -14.34 1.75 21.35
CA LEU A 120 -15.22 0.99 20.46
C LEU A 120 -15.11 -0.51 20.75
N GLU A 121 -16.23 -1.21 20.64
CA GLU A 121 -16.25 -2.66 20.82
C GLU A 121 -15.42 -3.32 19.70
N LYS A 122 -14.35 -4.01 20.09
CA LYS A 122 -13.51 -4.76 19.16
C LYS A 122 -14.22 -6.06 18.78
N LYS A 123 -14.59 -6.18 17.51
CA LYS A 123 -15.23 -7.40 16.96
C LYS A 123 -14.34 -8.01 15.91
N TRP A 124 -14.30 -9.33 15.89
CA TRP A 124 -13.67 -10.06 14.80
C TRP A 124 -14.45 -9.78 13.49
N GLN A 125 -13.70 -9.56 12.41
CA GLN A 125 -14.24 -9.34 11.07
C GLN A 125 -13.62 -10.35 10.10
N PRO A 126 -14.36 -10.85 9.09
CA PRO A 126 -13.81 -11.74 8.06
C PRO A 126 -12.58 -11.17 7.35
N SER A 127 -12.51 -9.84 7.21
CA SER A 127 -11.35 -9.15 6.63
C SER A 127 -10.05 -9.36 7.41
N GLN A 128 -10.10 -9.74 8.68
CA GLN A 128 -8.91 -10.10 9.46
C GLN A 128 -8.30 -11.42 8.98
N GLU A 129 -9.13 -12.39 8.63
CA GLU A 129 -8.67 -13.65 8.04
C GLU A 129 -8.13 -13.45 6.61
N GLU A 130 -8.82 -12.63 5.81
CA GLU A 130 -8.32 -12.24 4.48
C GLU A 130 -6.95 -11.57 4.57
N PHE A 131 -6.76 -10.67 5.53
CA PHE A 131 -5.48 -10.02 5.79
C PHE A 131 -4.40 -11.04 6.18
N TYR A 132 -4.73 -11.98 7.07
CA TYR A 132 -3.81 -13.04 7.49
C TYR A 132 -3.35 -13.87 6.28
N ILE A 133 -4.29 -14.35 5.47
CA ILE A 133 -3.99 -15.14 4.27
C ILE A 133 -3.09 -14.36 3.31
N MET A 134 -3.45 -13.13 3.01
CA MET A 134 -2.71 -12.30 2.05
C MET A 134 -1.31 -11.94 2.55
N SER A 135 -1.15 -11.68 3.85
CA SER A 135 0.15 -11.32 4.44
C SER A 135 1.14 -12.50 4.48
N HIS A 136 0.64 -13.73 4.38
CA HIS A 136 1.45 -14.96 4.37
C HIS A 136 1.56 -15.61 2.98
N SER A 137 1.04 -14.96 1.94
CA SER A 137 1.05 -15.49 0.58
C SER A 137 2.14 -14.85 -0.27
N PHE A 138 2.87 -15.70 -1.00
CA PHE A 138 3.93 -15.28 -1.92
C PHE A 138 3.68 -15.88 -3.30
N GLN A 139 4.06 -15.15 -4.34
CA GLN A 139 4.12 -15.63 -5.72
C GLN A 139 5.52 -16.21 -5.97
N GLU A 140 5.58 -17.29 -6.74
CA GLU A 140 6.82 -17.96 -7.13
C GLU A 140 7.45 -17.31 -8.37
#